data_1984c4c7069dfe52c6ba18cfb61bdcfe
#
_entry.id   1984c4c7069dfe52c6ba18cfb61bdcfe
#
_cell.length_a   1.000
_cell.length_b   1.000
_cell.length_c   1.000
_cell.angle_alpha   90.00
_cell.angle_beta   90.00
_cell.angle_gamma   90.00
#
_symmetry.space_group_name_H-M   'P 1'
#
loop_
_entity.id
_entity.type
_entity.pdbx_description
1 polymer ?
#
loop_
_entity_poly.entity_id
_entity_poly.type
_entity_poly.pdbx_seq_one_letter_code
_entity_poly.pdbx_strand_id
1 'polypeptide(L)'
;MAIVKILVKGYANSKGDVTHASPNTVLIEDNGKKILVDPGCNKKKLAKALEKEKLKPRDIDGIFITHLHMDHIMNIRLFPDATVFDIDQIFHDDEIKQHGGKILNTSIEIIPTPGHDLNHASLIVETEKGATAIAGDVFWWEDQEKQKIDEKNLLSHKDCYAKNSKTLCRSRKKLLKLSDYIIPGHGKPFKVENRNKNK
;
A
#
# COMPACT_ATOMS: atom_id res chain seq x y z
N MET A 1 7.44 -16.19 -8.91
CA MET A 1 6.54 -15.59 -7.90
C MET A 1 7.20 -14.34 -7.36
N ALA A 2 6.39 -13.33 -7.10
CA ALA A 2 6.90 -12.06 -6.60
C ALA A 2 7.38 -12.17 -5.14
N ILE A 3 8.36 -11.33 -4.78
CA ILE A 3 8.85 -11.16 -3.41
C ILE A 3 8.30 -9.84 -2.89
N VAL A 4 7.63 -9.90 -1.73
CA VAL A 4 7.05 -8.72 -1.06
C VAL A 4 7.76 -8.48 0.26
N LYS A 5 8.27 -7.27 0.47
CA LYS A 5 9.05 -6.89 1.65
C LYS A 5 8.63 -5.52 2.19
N ILE A 6 8.35 -5.44 3.48
CA ILE A 6 8.12 -4.15 4.15
C ILE A 6 9.47 -3.52 4.48
N LEU A 7 9.81 -2.43 3.81
CA LEU A 7 11.03 -1.68 4.06
C LEU A 7 10.91 -0.78 5.29
N VAL A 8 9.81 -0.05 5.39
CA VAL A 8 9.51 0.81 6.54
C VAL A 8 8.19 0.36 7.13
N LYS A 9 8.18 0.04 8.42
CA LYS A 9 6.92 -0.28 9.14
C LYS A 9 6.10 0.98 9.31
N GLY A 10 4.84 0.90 8.93
CA GLY A 10 3.87 1.98 9.06
C GLY A 10 3.60 2.30 10.54
N TYR A 11 3.35 3.58 10.80
CA TYR A 11 2.99 4.09 12.11
C TYR A 11 2.09 5.33 11.97
N ALA A 12 1.21 5.50 12.93
CA ALA A 12 0.38 6.70 13.07
C ALA A 12 0.17 6.97 14.56
N ASN A 13 0.62 8.13 15.03
CA ASN A 13 0.40 8.54 16.42
C ASN A 13 0.21 10.05 16.52
N SER A 14 -0.68 10.46 17.39
CA SER A 14 -1.00 11.85 17.66
C SER A 14 -0.68 12.19 19.12
N LYS A 15 -0.03 13.34 19.31
CA LYS A 15 0.25 13.87 20.65
C LYS A 15 -0.01 15.38 20.63
N GLY A 16 -1.09 15.80 21.30
CA GLY A 16 -1.58 17.18 21.19
C GLY A 16 -1.95 17.49 19.73
N ASP A 17 -1.49 18.60 19.23
CA ASP A 17 -1.75 19.06 17.86
C ASP A 17 -0.78 18.49 16.81
N VAL A 18 0.12 17.59 17.21
CA VAL A 18 1.12 17.01 16.31
C VAL A 18 0.80 15.56 16.02
N THR A 19 0.63 15.23 14.73
CA THR A 19 0.50 13.86 14.26
C THR A 19 1.78 13.43 13.53
N HIS A 20 2.27 12.26 13.88
CA HIS A 20 3.35 11.59 13.19
C HIS A 20 2.80 10.36 12.49
N ALA A 21 2.83 10.35 11.17
CA ALA A 21 2.38 9.23 10.37
C ALA A 21 3.34 8.95 9.21
N SER A 22 3.45 7.71 8.82
CA SER A 22 4.04 7.24 7.57
C SER A 22 3.56 5.81 7.33
N PRO A 23 3.22 5.41 6.11
CA PRO A 23 2.64 4.10 5.84
C PRO A 23 3.68 2.98 5.92
N ASN A 24 3.22 1.75 5.83
CA ASN A 24 4.06 0.64 5.44
C ASN A 24 4.58 0.91 4.02
N THR A 25 5.87 1.20 3.90
CA THR A 25 6.52 1.29 2.59
C THR A 25 6.92 -0.12 2.16
N VAL A 26 6.37 -0.59 1.05
CA VAL A 26 6.52 -1.97 0.59
C VAL A 26 7.35 -2.02 -0.68
N LEU A 27 8.37 -2.87 -0.72
CA LEU A 27 9.09 -3.24 -1.94
C LEU A 27 8.51 -4.54 -2.50
N ILE A 28 8.19 -4.53 -3.79
CA ILE A 28 7.80 -5.71 -4.56
C ILE A 28 8.88 -5.95 -5.61
N GLU A 29 9.44 -7.15 -5.64
CA GLU A 29 10.33 -7.61 -6.70
C GLU A 29 9.59 -8.66 -7.53
N ASP A 30 9.32 -8.36 -8.80
CA ASP A 30 8.63 -9.24 -9.72
C ASP A 30 9.15 -9.08 -11.16
N ASN A 31 9.42 -10.19 -11.84
CA ASN A 31 9.94 -10.23 -13.21
C ASN A 31 11.16 -9.29 -13.44
N GLY A 32 12.07 -9.22 -12.45
CA GLY A 32 13.26 -8.38 -12.49
C GLY A 32 12.99 -6.89 -12.29
N LYS A 33 11.75 -6.50 -11.96
CA LYS A 33 11.35 -5.13 -11.65
C LYS A 33 11.22 -4.93 -10.15
N LYS A 34 11.61 -3.74 -9.68
CA LYS A 34 11.48 -3.28 -8.30
C LYS A 34 10.45 -2.17 -8.22
N ILE A 35 9.32 -2.48 -7.60
CA ILE A 35 8.22 -1.54 -7.40
C ILE A 35 8.14 -1.16 -5.92
N LEU A 36 8.20 0.13 -5.64
CA LEU A 36 8.04 0.66 -4.29
C LEU A 36 6.60 1.16 -4.12
N VAL A 37 5.89 0.65 -3.12
CA VAL A 37 4.53 1.10 -2.82
C VAL A 37 4.58 2.07 -1.65
N ASP A 38 3.96 3.23 -1.82
CA ASP A 38 3.86 4.30 -0.84
C ASP A 38 5.22 4.63 -0.18
N PRO A 39 6.07 5.43 -0.82
CA PRO A 39 7.41 5.72 -0.32
C PRO A 39 7.41 6.48 1.03
N GLY A 40 6.23 6.89 1.49
CA GLY A 40 6.06 7.51 2.79
C GLY A 40 6.51 8.97 2.84
N CYS A 41 6.63 9.50 4.05
CA CYS A 41 7.13 10.86 4.28
C CYS A 41 8.41 10.90 5.13
N ASN A 42 8.76 9.83 5.83
CA ASN A 42 9.97 9.78 6.68
C ASN A 42 11.22 9.44 5.86
N LYS A 43 11.84 10.48 5.27
CA LYS A 43 13.05 10.35 4.46
C LYS A 43 14.17 9.56 5.14
N LYS A 44 14.42 9.82 6.45
CA LYS A 44 15.52 9.17 7.18
C LYS A 44 15.29 7.66 7.34
N LYS A 45 14.05 7.27 7.68
CA LYS A 45 13.71 5.83 7.81
C LYS A 45 13.80 5.14 6.45
N LEU A 46 13.28 5.76 5.38
CA LEU A 46 13.33 5.19 4.04
C LEU A 46 14.77 5.02 3.54
N ALA A 47 15.61 6.07 3.66
CA ALA A 47 17.01 5.99 3.24
C ALA A 47 17.76 4.86 3.96
N LYS A 48 17.57 4.73 5.29
CA LYS A 48 18.19 3.67 6.10
C LYS A 48 17.69 2.28 5.70
N ALA A 49 16.42 2.16 5.31
CA ALA A 49 15.84 0.90 4.86
C ALA A 49 16.38 0.48 3.48
N LEU A 50 16.50 1.42 2.55
CA LEU A 50 17.12 1.16 1.24
C LEU A 50 18.60 0.76 1.39
N GLU A 51 19.37 1.47 2.23
CA GLU A 51 20.77 1.14 2.51
C GLU A 51 20.93 -0.30 3.05
N LYS A 52 20.06 -0.70 3.98
CA LYS A 52 20.04 -2.07 4.53
C LYS A 52 19.81 -3.13 3.46
N GLU A 53 19.00 -2.83 2.46
CA GLU A 53 18.75 -3.69 1.30
C GLU A 53 19.81 -3.53 0.19
N LYS A 54 20.83 -2.68 0.40
CA LYS A 54 21.85 -2.32 -0.60
C LYS A 54 21.25 -1.73 -1.88
N LEU A 55 20.12 -1.03 -1.75
CA LEU A 55 19.43 -0.36 -2.84
C LEU A 55 19.71 1.15 -2.83
N LYS A 56 19.83 1.70 -4.02
CA LYS A 56 19.84 3.14 -4.28
C LYS A 56 18.49 3.57 -4.88
N PRO A 57 18.09 4.83 -4.79
CA PRO A 57 16.85 5.29 -5.42
C PRO A 57 16.72 4.91 -6.90
N ARG A 58 17.81 4.99 -7.67
CA ARG A 58 17.84 4.60 -9.10
C ARG A 58 17.63 3.10 -9.39
N ASP A 59 17.68 2.26 -8.37
CA ASP A 59 17.44 0.82 -8.50
C ASP A 59 15.94 0.48 -8.43
N ILE A 60 15.09 1.49 -8.17
CA ILE A 60 13.64 1.37 -8.14
C ILE A 60 13.11 1.72 -9.53
N ASP A 61 12.48 0.76 -10.19
CA ASP A 61 11.91 0.92 -11.55
C ASP A 61 10.58 1.67 -11.54
N GLY A 62 9.76 1.47 -10.51
CA GLY A 62 8.45 2.09 -10.42
C GLY A 62 8.01 2.35 -8.98
N ILE A 63 7.13 3.32 -8.84
CA ILE A 63 6.47 3.66 -7.57
C ILE A 63 4.97 3.52 -7.79
N PHE A 64 4.29 2.77 -6.94
CA PHE A 64 2.84 2.76 -6.90
C PHE A 64 2.35 3.57 -5.70
N ILE A 65 1.38 4.44 -5.94
CA ILE A 65 0.74 5.27 -4.92
C ILE A 65 -0.68 4.76 -4.71
N THR A 66 -0.99 4.33 -3.47
CA THR A 66 -2.33 3.84 -3.15
C THR A 66 -3.36 4.98 -3.16
N HIS A 67 -2.98 6.15 -2.68
CA HIS A 67 -3.78 7.39 -2.67
C HIS A 67 -2.89 8.61 -2.35
N LEU A 68 -3.43 9.82 -2.46
CA LEU A 68 -2.66 11.06 -2.43
C LEU A 68 -2.53 11.73 -1.05
N HIS A 69 -2.66 11.00 0.06
CA HIS A 69 -2.34 11.57 1.37
C HIS A 69 -0.83 11.84 1.48
N MET A 70 -0.48 12.97 2.07
CA MET A 70 0.89 13.49 2.07
C MET A 70 1.91 12.56 2.73
N ASP A 71 1.51 11.83 3.76
CA ASP A 71 2.36 10.89 4.46
C ASP A 71 2.71 9.66 3.60
N HIS A 72 1.95 9.36 2.54
CA HIS A 72 2.23 8.31 1.56
C HIS A 72 3.18 8.77 0.45
N ILE A 73 3.13 10.04 0.02
CA ILE A 73 3.69 10.48 -1.26
C ILE A 73 4.93 11.38 -1.16
N MET A 74 5.22 12.00 -0.01
CA MET A 74 6.25 13.06 0.07
C MET A 74 7.65 12.62 -0.37
N ASN A 75 7.98 11.34 -0.24
CA ASN A 75 9.29 10.82 -0.63
C ASN A 75 9.40 10.41 -2.10
N ILE A 76 8.35 10.54 -2.93
CA ILE A 76 8.42 10.29 -4.39
C ILE A 76 9.61 11.04 -5.01
N ARG A 77 9.82 12.28 -4.62
CA ARG A 77 10.92 13.14 -5.09
C ARG A 77 12.34 12.59 -4.88
N LEU A 78 12.51 11.52 -4.11
CA LEU A 78 13.80 10.86 -3.91
C LEU A 78 14.14 9.88 -5.03
N PHE A 79 13.20 9.60 -5.92
CA PHE A 79 13.27 8.61 -6.99
C PHE A 79 13.02 9.27 -8.35
N PRO A 80 13.91 10.16 -8.82
CA PRO A 80 13.65 10.96 -10.02
C PRO A 80 13.52 10.12 -11.30
N ASP A 81 14.12 8.92 -11.33
CA ASP A 81 14.14 8.06 -12.51
C ASP A 81 13.00 7.02 -12.51
N ALA A 82 12.22 6.93 -11.41
CA ALA A 82 11.17 5.93 -11.30
C ALA A 82 9.87 6.39 -11.98
N THR A 83 9.23 5.48 -12.70
CA THR A 83 7.88 5.71 -13.21
C THR A 83 6.87 5.63 -12.07
N VAL A 84 6.00 6.62 -11.92
CA VAL A 84 4.97 6.64 -10.86
C VAL A 84 3.65 6.15 -11.43
N PHE A 85 2.94 5.33 -10.66
CA PHE A 85 1.64 4.74 -10.98
C PHE A 85 0.65 5.07 -9.86
N ASP A 86 -0.57 5.38 -10.21
CA ASP A 86 -1.69 5.44 -9.29
C ASP A 86 -2.81 4.47 -9.72
N ILE A 87 -4.06 4.76 -9.41
CA ILE A 87 -5.22 3.91 -9.71
C ILE A 87 -5.41 3.64 -11.21
N ASP A 88 -5.09 4.60 -12.09
CA ASP A 88 -5.34 4.53 -13.53
C ASP A 88 -4.26 5.19 -14.41
N GLN A 89 -3.35 5.96 -13.83
CA GLN A 89 -2.36 6.76 -14.57
C GLN A 89 -0.92 6.33 -14.31
N ILE A 90 -0.10 6.62 -15.32
CA ILE A 90 1.36 6.56 -15.28
C ILE A 90 1.89 7.98 -15.43
N PHE A 91 2.85 8.33 -14.60
CA PHE A 91 3.57 9.61 -14.63
C PHE A 91 5.05 9.34 -14.82
N HIS A 92 5.64 9.93 -15.84
CA HIS A 92 7.07 9.87 -16.08
C HIS A 92 7.52 11.22 -16.66
N ASP A 93 8.34 11.94 -15.95
CA ASP A 93 8.64 13.35 -16.21
C ASP A 93 7.34 14.18 -16.37
N ASP A 94 7.12 14.78 -17.55
CA ASP A 94 5.92 15.55 -17.90
C ASP A 94 4.88 14.73 -18.69
N GLU A 95 5.11 13.43 -18.90
CA GLU A 95 4.15 12.54 -19.56
C GLU A 95 3.15 11.94 -18.56
N ILE A 96 1.86 12.01 -18.91
CA ILE A 96 0.77 11.37 -18.19
C ILE A 96 0.03 10.45 -19.16
N LYS A 97 -0.09 9.16 -18.80
CA LYS A 97 -0.73 8.13 -19.63
C LYS A 97 -1.61 7.22 -18.75
N GLN A 98 -2.60 6.56 -19.35
CA GLN A 98 -3.31 5.46 -18.69
C GLN A 98 -2.49 4.16 -18.81
N HIS A 99 -2.44 3.36 -17.74
CA HIS A 99 -1.64 2.12 -17.68
C HIS A 99 -2.41 0.85 -18.07
N GLY A 100 -3.73 0.91 -18.26
CA GLY A 100 -4.53 -0.26 -18.60
C GLY A 100 -4.55 -1.37 -17.55
N GLY A 101 -4.33 -1.01 -16.27
CA GLY A 101 -4.35 -1.94 -15.13
C GLY A 101 -3.04 -2.71 -14.87
N LYS A 102 -1.92 -2.32 -15.52
CA LYS A 102 -0.63 -3.01 -15.40
C LYS A 102 0.48 -2.08 -14.89
N ILE A 103 1.35 -2.61 -14.05
CA ILE A 103 2.56 -1.94 -13.57
C ILE A 103 3.76 -2.55 -14.28
N LEU A 104 4.36 -1.83 -15.23
CA LEU A 104 5.47 -2.30 -16.04
C LEU A 104 5.21 -3.72 -16.60
N ASN A 105 6.21 -4.59 -16.64
CA ASN A 105 6.08 -5.99 -17.04
C ASN A 105 6.00 -6.92 -15.81
N THR A 106 5.10 -6.60 -14.87
CA THR A 106 4.90 -7.38 -13.66
C THR A 106 3.57 -8.14 -13.68
N SER A 107 3.40 -9.07 -12.75
CA SER A 107 2.14 -9.80 -12.50
C SER A 107 1.26 -9.12 -11.44
N ILE A 108 1.62 -7.91 -11.00
CA ILE A 108 0.91 -7.16 -9.98
C ILE A 108 -0.45 -6.68 -10.52
N GLU A 109 -1.52 -6.94 -9.76
CA GLU A 109 -2.86 -6.48 -10.11
C GLU A 109 -3.22 -5.21 -9.33
N ILE A 110 -3.69 -4.19 -10.04
CA ILE A 110 -4.22 -2.95 -9.42
C ILE A 110 -5.73 -3.14 -9.17
N ILE A 111 -6.13 -2.99 -7.95
CA ILE A 111 -7.52 -3.16 -7.50
C ILE A 111 -8.07 -1.83 -7.02
N PRO A 112 -9.01 -1.20 -7.73
CA PRO A 112 -9.71 -0.02 -7.19
C PRO A 112 -10.40 -0.35 -5.86
N THR A 113 -10.06 0.41 -4.82
CA THR A 113 -10.55 0.24 -3.45
C THR A 113 -10.96 1.58 -2.83
N PRO A 114 -11.90 2.30 -3.46
CA PRO A 114 -12.33 3.61 -2.99
C PRO A 114 -13.01 3.55 -1.61
N GLY A 115 -13.00 4.68 -0.91
CA GLY A 115 -13.75 4.85 0.32
C GLY A 115 -13.00 5.62 1.39
N HIS A 116 -11.76 5.31 1.69
CA HIS A 116 -10.84 6.14 2.46
C HIS A 116 -10.55 7.42 1.66
N ASP A 117 -10.11 7.26 0.44
CA ASP A 117 -10.10 8.29 -0.60
C ASP A 117 -10.91 7.81 -1.81
N LEU A 118 -11.39 8.74 -2.67
CA LEU A 118 -12.18 8.39 -3.85
C LEU A 118 -11.34 7.70 -4.92
N ASN A 119 -10.08 8.11 -5.06
CA ASN A 119 -9.11 7.58 -6.01
C ASN A 119 -8.12 6.61 -5.35
N HIS A 120 -8.59 5.83 -4.38
CA HIS A 120 -7.77 4.85 -3.70
C HIS A 120 -7.70 3.53 -4.48
N ALA A 121 -6.50 2.95 -4.60
CA ALA A 121 -6.29 1.60 -5.11
C ALA A 121 -5.34 0.79 -4.21
N SER A 122 -5.53 -0.51 -4.21
CA SER A 122 -4.67 -1.49 -3.55
C SER A 122 -4.02 -2.39 -4.59
N LEU A 123 -2.96 -3.09 -4.23
CA LEU A 123 -2.32 -4.09 -5.10
C LEU A 123 -2.60 -5.49 -4.58
N ILE A 124 -2.81 -6.43 -5.50
CA ILE A 124 -2.76 -7.88 -5.22
C ILE A 124 -1.50 -8.45 -5.87
N VAL A 125 -0.74 -9.19 -5.08
CA VAL A 125 0.53 -9.80 -5.48
C VAL A 125 0.52 -11.27 -5.10
N GLU A 126 0.71 -12.14 -6.08
CA GLU A 126 0.87 -13.58 -5.84
C GLU A 126 2.27 -13.86 -5.30
N THR A 127 2.33 -14.43 -4.11
CA THR A 127 3.57 -14.78 -3.40
C THR A 127 3.59 -16.27 -3.03
N GLU A 128 4.72 -16.79 -2.58
CA GLU A 128 4.81 -18.17 -2.05
C GLU A 128 3.85 -18.42 -0.88
N LYS A 129 3.43 -17.36 -0.17
CA LYS A 129 2.49 -17.44 0.96
C LYS A 129 1.02 -17.35 0.53
N GLY A 130 0.75 -17.14 -0.75
CA GLY A 130 -0.56 -16.87 -1.32
C GLY A 130 -0.74 -15.41 -1.72
N ALA A 131 -1.96 -15.06 -2.11
CA ALA A 131 -2.31 -13.72 -2.55
C ALA A 131 -2.14 -12.71 -1.40
N THR A 132 -1.27 -11.74 -1.58
CA THR A 132 -0.99 -10.66 -0.61
C THR A 132 -1.54 -9.34 -1.12
N ALA A 133 -2.44 -8.71 -0.35
CA ALA A 133 -2.90 -7.36 -0.64
C ALA A 133 -1.98 -6.34 0.03
N ILE A 134 -1.47 -5.37 -0.75
CA ILE A 134 -0.94 -4.13 -0.23
C ILE A 134 -2.10 -3.15 -0.24
N ALA A 135 -2.71 -2.96 0.93
CA ALA A 135 -4.06 -2.41 1.04
C ALA A 135 -4.10 -0.89 1.11
N GLY A 136 -2.96 -0.21 1.36
CA GLY A 136 -3.01 1.20 1.74
C GLY A 136 -3.98 1.42 2.91
N ASP A 137 -4.65 2.55 2.94
CA ASP A 137 -5.53 2.96 4.04
C ASP A 137 -6.97 2.42 3.95
N VAL A 138 -7.20 1.39 3.12
CA VAL A 138 -8.40 0.55 3.29
C VAL A 138 -8.41 -0.06 4.69
N PHE A 139 -7.21 -0.38 5.21
CA PHE A 139 -6.98 -0.78 6.59
C PHE A 139 -5.82 0.02 7.18
N TRP A 140 -6.08 0.70 8.29
CA TRP A 140 -5.06 1.42 9.03
C TRP A 140 -5.44 1.52 10.52
N TRP A 141 -4.44 1.64 11.40
CA TRP A 141 -4.61 1.77 12.85
C TRP A 141 -3.59 2.77 13.41
N GLU A 142 -4.00 3.48 14.44
CA GLU A 142 -3.05 4.23 15.27
C GLU A 142 -2.17 3.28 16.10
N ASP A 143 -0.95 3.73 16.44
CA ASP A 143 0.04 2.90 17.16
C ASP A 143 -0.48 2.39 18.53
N GLN A 144 -1.35 3.16 19.20
CA GLN A 144 -1.93 2.79 20.49
C GLN A 144 -3.22 1.97 20.36
N GLU A 145 -3.76 1.86 19.15
CA GLU A 145 -5.00 1.14 18.93
C GLU A 145 -4.76 -0.38 18.89
N LYS A 146 -5.63 -1.12 19.54
CA LYS A 146 -5.59 -2.59 19.45
C LYS A 146 -6.07 -3.02 18.07
N GLN A 147 -5.16 -3.48 17.25
CA GLN A 147 -5.47 -4.04 15.93
C GLN A 147 -6.27 -5.33 16.06
N LYS A 148 -7.57 -5.28 15.77
CA LYS A 148 -8.48 -6.42 15.73
C LYS A 148 -8.66 -6.86 14.28
N ILE A 149 -8.38 -8.13 14.00
CA ILE A 149 -8.27 -8.67 12.62
C ILE A 149 -9.38 -9.65 12.25
N ASP A 150 -10.32 -9.92 13.13
CA ASP A 150 -11.50 -10.67 12.75
C ASP A 150 -12.41 -9.87 11.80
N GLU A 151 -13.13 -10.56 10.92
CA GLU A 151 -13.91 -9.95 9.84
C GLU A 151 -14.87 -8.88 10.35
N LYS A 152 -15.60 -9.14 11.44
CA LYS A 152 -16.58 -8.21 12.02
C LYS A 152 -15.90 -6.89 12.40
N ASN A 153 -14.77 -6.94 13.11
CA ASN A 153 -14.02 -5.76 13.51
C ASN A 153 -13.39 -5.05 12.30
N LEU A 154 -12.83 -5.79 11.35
CA LEU A 154 -12.26 -5.22 10.12
C LEU A 154 -13.31 -4.44 9.32
N LEU A 155 -14.51 -4.97 9.17
CA LEU A 155 -15.57 -4.32 8.39
C LEU A 155 -16.19 -3.11 9.11
N SER A 156 -16.24 -3.13 10.45
CA SER A 156 -16.80 -2.05 11.26
C SER A 156 -15.75 -1.05 11.79
N HIS A 157 -14.47 -1.25 11.49
CA HIS A 157 -13.40 -0.37 11.94
C HIS A 157 -13.64 1.07 11.47
N LYS A 158 -13.62 2.00 12.41
CA LYS A 158 -13.86 3.41 12.10
C LYS A 158 -12.65 4.01 11.40
N ASP A 159 -12.94 4.80 10.41
CA ASP A 159 -11.95 5.58 9.69
C ASP A 159 -12.45 7.02 9.63
N CYS A 160 -11.80 7.91 10.38
CA CYS A 160 -12.18 9.32 10.50
C CYS A 160 -11.87 10.14 9.24
N TYR A 161 -11.03 9.64 8.36
CA TYR A 161 -10.67 10.28 7.11
C TYR A 161 -11.52 9.79 5.92
N ALA A 162 -12.28 8.70 6.10
CA ALA A 162 -13.04 8.10 5.02
C ALA A 162 -14.00 9.08 4.33
N LYS A 163 -13.83 9.24 3.02
CA LYS A 163 -14.73 10.05 2.18
C LYS A 163 -16.09 9.37 2.00
N ASN A 164 -16.12 8.01 2.06
CA ASN A 164 -17.35 7.24 1.99
C ASN A 164 -17.22 5.90 2.73
N SER A 165 -17.77 5.83 3.94
CA SER A 165 -17.67 4.65 4.80
C SER A 165 -18.38 3.41 4.23
N LYS A 166 -19.50 3.58 3.48
CA LYS A 166 -20.20 2.45 2.84
C LYS A 166 -19.34 1.85 1.73
N THR A 167 -18.72 2.69 0.91
CA THR A 167 -17.81 2.26 -0.15
C THR A 167 -16.55 1.64 0.43
N LEU A 168 -15.98 2.22 1.49
CA LEU A 168 -14.82 1.65 2.20
C LEU A 168 -15.13 0.23 2.73
N CYS A 169 -16.31 0.03 3.32
CA CYS A 169 -16.72 -1.32 3.76
C CYS A 169 -16.78 -2.31 2.59
N ARG A 170 -17.23 -1.90 1.39
CA ARG A 170 -17.21 -2.74 0.19
C ARG A 170 -15.78 -3.06 -0.26
N SER A 171 -14.89 -2.08 -0.22
CA SER A 171 -13.47 -2.25 -0.54
C SER A 171 -12.78 -3.21 0.44
N ARG A 172 -13.07 -3.11 1.75
CA ARG A 172 -12.61 -4.06 2.76
C ARG A 172 -13.07 -5.49 2.47
N LYS A 173 -14.37 -5.69 2.20
CA LYS A 173 -14.90 -7.00 1.81
C LYS A 173 -14.24 -7.56 0.56
N LYS A 174 -13.99 -6.71 -0.44
CA LYS A 174 -13.31 -7.09 -1.68
C LYS A 174 -11.91 -7.61 -1.39
N LEU A 175 -11.10 -6.90 -0.62
CA LEU A 175 -9.73 -7.32 -0.29
C LEU A 175 -9.72 -8.59 0.58
N LEU A 176 -10.58 -8.70 1.59
CA LEU A 176 -10.71 -9.91 2.41
C LEU A 176 -11.06 -11.15 1.57
N LYS A 177 -11.80 -10.97 0.48
CA LYS A 177 -12.14 -12.06 -0.45
C LYS A 177 -10.99 -12.40 -1.41
N LEU A 178 -10.19 -11.42 -1.82
CA LEU A 178 -9.15 -11.59 -2.85
C LEU A 178 -7.80 -12.02 -2.27
N SER A 179 -7.54 -11.83 -0.97
CA SER A 179 -6.20 -12.04 -0.41
C SER A 179 -6.15 -13.03 0.74
N ASP A 180 -5.02 -13.70 0.91
CA ASP A 180 -4.68 -14.54 2.05
C ASP A 180 -3.98 -13.74 3.15
N TYR A 181 -3.25 -12.68 2.76
CA TYR A 181 -2.53 -11.75 3.65
C TYR A 181 -2.82 -10.32 3.26
N ILE A 182 -2.84 -9.43 4.25
CA ILE A 182 -3.02 -7.99 4.06
C ILE A 182 -1.89 -7.23 4.74
N ILE A 183 -1.28 -6.33 3.98
CA ILE A 183 -0.38 -5.29 4.48
C ILE A 183 -1.18 -3.99 4.49
N PRO A 184 -1.56 -3.46 5.68
CA PRO A 184 -2.30 -2.20 5.79
C PRO A 184 -1.41 -1.00 5.51
N GLY A 185 -1.99 0.19 5.35
CA GLY A 185 -1.22 1.43 5.29
C GLY A 185 -0.48 1.67 6.59
N HIS A 186 -1.18 1.67 7.72
CA HIS A 186 -0.59 1.75 9.05
C HIS A 186 -1.01 0.55 9.88
N GLY A 187 -0.07 0.03 10.72
CA GLY A 187 -0.29 -1.15 11.53
C GLY A 187 0.49 -2.37 11.04
N LYS A 188 0.18 -3.54 11.61
CA LYS A 188 0.90 -4.78 11.35
C LYS A 188 0.23 -5.57 10.21
N PRO A 189 1.00 -6.24 9.33
CA PRO A 189 0.44 -7.22 8.41
C PRO A 189 -0.31 -8.32 9.15
N PHE A 190 -1.36 -8.85 8.53
CA PHE A 190 -2.16 -9.92 9.10
C PHE A 190 -2.62 -10.92 8.06
N LYS A 191 -2.88 -12.14 8.53
CA LYS A 191 -3.48 -13.21 7.74
C LYS A 191 -4.99 -13.04 7.76
N VAL A 192 -5.62 -13.22 6.61
CA VAL A 192 -7.10 -13.23 6.50
C VAL A 192 -7.60 -14.56 7.03
N GLU A 193 -8.42 -14.51 8.10
CA GLU A 193 -9.10 -15.66 8.62
C GLU A 193 -10.28 -16.00 7.71
N ASN A 194 -10.54 -17.32 7.50
CA ASN A 194 -11.71 -17.82 6.76
C ASN A 194 -11.85 -17.37 5.30
N ARG A 195 -10.75 -17.30 4.54
CA ARG A 195 -10.89 -17.33 3.09
C ARG A 195 -11.55 -18.67 2.73
N ASN A 196 -12.89 -18.66 2.58
CA ASN A 196 -13.60 -19.82 2.05
C ASN A 196 -13.02 -20.13 0.66
N LYS A 197 -12.16 -21.15 0.61
CA LYS A 197 -11.63 -21.74 -0.63
C LYS A 197 -12.73 -22.58 -1.27
N ASN A 198 -13.89 -21.99 -1.52
CA ASN A 198 -14.82 -22.55 -2.47
C ASN A 198 -14.30 -22.25 -3.87
N LYS A 199 -13.41 -23.14 -4.33
CA LYS A 199 -13.14 -23.32 -5.75
C LYS A 199 -14.31 -24.02 -6.40
#